data_2065bfed05234f6b145cf91ce2e36776
#
_entry.id   2065bfed05234f6b145cf91ce2e36776
#
_cell.length_a   1.000
_cell.length_b   1.000
_cell.length_c   1.000
_cell.angle_alpha   90.00
_cell.angle_beta   90.00
_cell.angle_gamma   90.00
#
_symmetry.space_group_name_H-M   'P 1'
#
loop_
_entity.id
_entity.type
_entity.pdbx_description
1 polymer ?
#
loop_
_entity_poly.entity_id
_entity_poly.type
_entity_poly.pdbx_seq_one_letter_code
_entity_poly.pdbx_strand_id
1 'polypeptide(L)'
;MINNSERIAIINQLIEKGIQIPCPDGVIIESTVEIGKDTVIMPNTVLFGEVKIGADCVIGPNSYIVDSTIGDNTKLNNTQVYSSMVGAGVTAGPFVHIRPNCKINDNVHIGNFVEVKNSNVDEGSKLPHLLYVGDSDVGKDVNFGCGCVTVNYDGRNKSRTTVKDGAFIGCNTNLVAPVTVGENAFTAAGSTITEDVPDNALALARTRQVVKKDWVTIKKPYKRQHIK
;
A
#
# COMPACT_ATOMS: atom_id res chain seq x y z
N MET A 1 -26.02 -4.06 13.30
CA MET A 1 -25.96 -4.64 11.92
C MET A 1 -27.13 -4.07 11.14
N ILE A 2 -26.88 -3.47 9.97
CA ILE A 2 -27.89 -2.92 9.08
C ILE A 2 -28.74 -4.09 8.55
N ASN A 3 -30.05 -4.03 8.65
CA ASN A 3 -30.93 -5.01 8.03
C ASN A 3 -31.07 -4.75 6.52
N ASN A 4 -31.62 -5.72 5.78
CA ASN A 4 -31.68 -5.62 4.32
C ASN A 4 -32.56 -4.46 3.81
N SER A 5 -33.61 -4.11 4.52
CA SER A 5 -34.49 -2.98 4.15
C SER A 5 -33.78 -1.63 4.33
N GLU A 6 -33.06 -1.45 5.43
CA GLU A 6 -32.22 -0.27 5.68
C GLU A 6 -31.10 -0.13 4.64
N ARG A 7 -30.43 -1.25 4.33
CA ARG A 7 -29.38 -1.30 3.29
C ARG A 7 -29.91 -0.81 1.94
N ILE A 8 -31.06 -1.33 1.51
CA ILE A 8 -31.67 -0.96 0.23
C ILE A 8 -32.08 0.53 0.25
N ALA A 9 -32.65 1.02 1.34
CA ALA A 9 -33.03 2.43 1.48
C ALA A 9 -31.83 3.37 1.35
N ILE A 10 -30.71 3.05 2.01
CA ILE A 10 -29.47 3.83 1.92
C ILE A 10 -28.93 3.84 0.48
N ILE A 11 -28.87 2.68 -0.18
CA ILE A 11 -28.41 2.56 -1.56
C ILE A 11 -29.25 3.43 -2.50
N ASN A 12 -30.58 3.38 -2.38
CA ASN A 12 -31.47 4.18 -3.22
C ASN A 12 -31.26 5.69 -2.99
N GLN A 13 -31.14 6.13 -1.73
CA GLN A 13 -30.84 7.53 -1.42
C GLN A 13 -29.50 8.00 -2.01
N LEU A 14 -28.48 7.16 -2.02
CA LEU A 14 -27.18 7.48 -2.62
C LEU A 14 -27.28 7.60 -4.15
N ILE A 15 -28.02 6.70 -4.79
CA ILE A 15 -28.26 6.75 -6.25
C ILE A 15 -29.01 8.05 -6.62
N GLU A 16 -30.02 8.45 -5.85
CA GLU A 16 -30.75 9.71 -6.04
C GLU A 16 -29.85 10.93 -5.89
N LYS A 17 -28.78 10.85 -5.10
CA LYS A 17 -27.75 11.90 -4.94
C LYS A 17 -26.67 11.88 -6.02
N GLY A 18 -26.76 10.98 -7.01
CA GLY A 18 -25.83 10.87 -8.13
C GLY A 18 -24.65 9.95 -7.90
N ILE A 19 -24.69 9.10 -6.85
CA ILE A 19 -23.69 8.04 -6.66
C ILE A 19 -24.01 6.87 -7.57
N GLN A 20 -23.02 6.36 -8.26
CA GLN A 20 -23.19 5.23 -9.18
C GLN A 20 -22.97 3.91 -8.45
N ILE A 21 -24.00 3.07 -8.39
CA ILE A 21 -23.93 1.71 -7.80
C ILE A 21 -24.46 0.72 -8.83
N PRO A 22 -23.66 0.35 -9.85
CA PRO A 22 -24.11 -0.42 -11.01
C PRO A 22 -24.57 -1.83 -10.65
N CYS A 23 -24.08 -2.38 -9.54
CA CYS A 23 -24.53 -3.67 -9.01
C CYS A 23 -24.50 -3.59 -7.47
N PRO A 24 -25.67 -3.58 -6.81
CA PRO A 24 -25.74 -3.44 -5.35
C PRO A 24 -25.44 -4.74 -4.59
N ASP A 25 -25.11 -5.83 -5.28
CA ASP A 25 -24.83 -7.11 -4.64
C ASP A 25 -23.64 -7.02 -3.70
N GLY A 26 -23.85 -7.42 -2.45
CA GLY A 26 -22.83 -7.37 -1.40
C GLY A 26 -22.38 -5.96 -0.98
N VAL A 27 -22.99 -4.89 -1.52
CA VAL A 27 -22.71 -3.52 -1.08
C VAL A 27 -23.39 -3.26 0.26
N ILE A 28 -22.61 -2.82 1.26
CA ILE A 28 -23.07 -2.46 2.60
C ILE A 28 -22.52 -1.09 2.94
N ILE A 29 -23.40 -0.12 3.21
CA ILE A 29 -23.02 1.26 3.52
C ILE A 29 -23.81 1.72 4.73
N GLU A 30 -23.14 2.19 5.77
CA GLU A 30 -23.79 2.79 6.95
C GLU A 30 -24.33 4.19 6.65
N SER A 31 -25.35 4.59 7.41
CA SER A 31 -26.01 5.88 7.23
C SER A 31 -25.13 7.09 7.57
N THR A 32 -24.02 6.88 8.28
CA THR A 32 -23.00 7.91 8.61
C THR A 32 -22.05 8.21 7.45
N VAL A 33 -22.03 7.35 6.41
CA VAL A 33 -21.11 7.47 5.28
C VAL A 33 -21.49 8.62 4.36
N GLU A 34 -20.54 9.48 4.08
CA GLU A 34 -20.66 10.56 3.11
C GLU A 34 -19.89 10.21 1.83
N ILE A 35 -20.54 10.37 0.66
CA ILE A 35 -19.95 10.05 -0.64
C ILE A 35 -20.14 11.23 -1.58
N GLY A 36 -19.06 11.66 -2.20
CA GLY A 36 -19.04 12.74 -3.18
C GLY A 36 -19.64 12.32 -4.53
N LYS A 37 -20.10 13.33 -5.26
CA LYS A 37 -20.81 13.18 -6.53
C LYS A 37 -19.98 12.39 -7.57
N ASP A 38 -20.66 11.70 -8.46
CA ASP A 38 -20.11 10.92 -9.59
C ASP A 38 -19.17 9.77 -9.17
N THR A 39 -19.12 9.45 -7.86
CA THR A 39 -18.37 8.30 -7.36
C THR A 39 -19.08 6.98 -7.67
N VAL A 40 -18.28 5.98 -8.06
CA VAL A 40 -18.74 4.63 -8.37
C VAL A 40 -18.41 3.69 -7.23
N ILE A 41 -19.44 3.02 -6.68
CA ILE A 41 -19.28 1.95 -5.67
C ILE A 41 -19.52 0.60 -6.34
N MET A 42 -18.48 -0.20 -6.39
CA MET A 42 -18.46 -1.51 -7.03
C MET A 42 -19.01 -2.63 -6.09
N PRO A 43 -19.38 -3.80 -6.63
CA PRO A 43 -19.92 -4.92 -5.83
C PRO A 43 -19.05 -5.33 -4.65
N ASN A 44 -19.68 -5.87 -3.59
CA ASN A 44 -19.03 -6.34 -2.38
C ASN A 44 -18.20 -5.27 -1.65
N THR A 45 -18.51 -4.00 -1.84
CA THR A 45 -17.88 -2.91 -1.11
C THR A 45 -18.61 -2.69 0.22
N VAL A 46 -17.85 -2.57 1.29
CA VAL A 46 -18.36 -2.38 2.64
C VAL A 46 -17.78 -1.10 3.24
N LEU A 47 -18.65 -0.18 3.67
CA LEU A 47 -18.30 1.11 4.25
C LEU A 47 -18.96 1.25 5.62
N PHE A 48 -18.15 1.32 6.68
CA PHE A 48 -18.61 1.39 8.07
C PHE A 48 -18.03 2.56 8.84
N GLY A 49 -18.81 3.09 9.79
CA GLY A 49 -18.42 4.16 10.69
C GLY A 49 -18.36 5.52 10.02
N GLU A 50 -17.44 6.36 10.45
CA GLU A 50 -17.25 7.73 9.94
C GLU A 50 -16.40 7.71 8.66
N VAL A 51 -17.02 7.33 7.53
CA VAL A 51 -16.33 7.30 6.23
C VAL A 51 -16.75 8.49 5.38
N LYS A 52 -15.73 9.20 4.82
CA LYS A 52 -15.93 10.28 3.85
C LYS A 52 -15.17 9.95 2.57
N ILE A 53 -15.89 9.90 1.46
CA ILE A 53 -15.34 9.65 0.13
C ILE A 53 -15.59 10.87 -0.74
N GLY A 54 -14.56 11.35 -1.41
CA GLY A 54 -14.63 12.48 -2.33
C GLY A 54 -15.42 12.19 -3.60
N ALA A 55 -15.38 13.13 -4.53
CA ALA A 55 -16.02 13.03 -5.84
C ALA A 55 -15.16 12.22 -6.83
N ASP A 56 -15.81 11.72 -7.89
CA ASP A 56 -15.15 11.04 -9.03
C ASP A 56 -14.29 9.83 -8.65
N CYS A 57 -14.59 9.20 -7.51
CA CYS A 57 -13.87 8.02 -7.03
C CYS A 57 -14.40 6.72 -7.64
N VAL A 58 -13.56 5.69 -7.63
CA VAL A 58 -13.96 4.31 -7.94
C VAL A 58 -13.58 3.42 -6.77
N ILE A 59 -14.56 2.93 -6.01
CA ILE A 59 -14.35 2.16 -4.78
C ILE A 59 -14.83 0.73 -4.98
N GLY A 60 -13.94 -0.21 -4.78
CA GLY A 60 -14.20 -1.63 -4.96
C GLY A 60 -13.70 -2.16 -6.33
N PRO A 61 -14.05 -3.40 -6.71
CA PRO A 61 -14.85 -4.34 -5.91
C PRO A 61 -14.12 -4.87 -4.66
N ASN A 62 -14.88 -5.53 -3.76
CA ASN A 62 -14.34 -6.21 -2.57
C ASN A 62 -13.49 -5.31 -1.66
N SER A 63 -13.81 -4.03 -1.57
CA SER A 63 -13.11 -3.10 -0.68
C SER A 63 -13.85 -2.97 0.65
N TYR A 64 -13.07 -2.79 1.73
CA TYR A 64 -13.60 -2.65 3.08
C TYR A 64 -12.99 -1.40 3.74
N ILE A 65 -13.81 -0.39 4.03
CA ILE A 65 -13.35 0.90 4.52
C ILE A 65 -14.07 1.24 5.82
N VAL A 66 -13.31 1.57 6.85
CA VAL A 66 -13.83 1.90 8.19
C VAL A 66 -13.16 3.17 8.70
N ASP A 67 -13.96 4.10 9.25
CA ASP A 67 -13.50 5.31 9.94
C ASP A 67 -12.38 6.06 9.19
N SER A 68 -12.57 6.29 7.91
CA SER A 68 -11.50 6.77 7.02
C SER A 68 -11.97 7.83 6.04
N THR A 69 -11.04 8.67 5.60
CA THR A 69 -11.30 9.69 4.58
C THR A 69 -10.57 9.35 3.29
N ILE A 70 -11.27 9.43 2.17
CA ILE A 70 -10.77 9.18 0.82
C ILE A 70 -10.96 10.45 -0.02
N GLY A 71 -9.89 10.99 -0.59
CA GLY A 71 -9.91 12.18 -1.44
C GLY A 71 -10.47 11.92 -2.84
N ASP A 72 -10.72 13.01 -3.55
CA ASP A 72 -11.31 12.99 -4.91
C ASP A 72 -10.48 12.20 -5.91
N ASN A 73 -11.11 11.69 -6.97
CA ASN A 73 -10.46 10.98 -8.08
C ASN A 73 -9.66 9.72 -7.67
N THR A 74 -9.89 9.19 -6.47
CA THR A 74 -9.15 8.04 -5.93
C THR A 74 -9.77 6.73 -6.36
N LYS A 75 -8.92 5.74 -6.67
CA LYS A 75 -9.32 4.41 -7.12
C LYS A 75 -8.81 3.33 -6.15
N LEU A 76 -9.73 2.66 -5.47
CA LEU A 76 -9.42 1.58 -4.54
C LEU A 76 -10.00 0.27 -5.07
N ASN A 77 -9.17 -0.68 -5.39
CA ASN A 77 -9.57 -2.00 -5.90
C ASN A 77 -9.16 -3.08 -4.90
N ASN A 78 -10.13 -3.86 -4.38
CA ASN A 78 -9.87 -4.93 -3.42
C ASN A 78 -8.91 -4.47 -2.30
N THR A 79 -9.27 -3.36 -1.67
CA THR A 79 -8.44 -2.63 -0.72
C THR A 79 -9.14 -2.51 0.62
N GLN A 80 -8.40 -2.75 1.71
CA GLN A 80 -8.88 -2.54 3.07
C GLN A 80 -8.25 -1.25 3.64
N VAL A 81 -9.06 -0.36 4.20
CA VAL A 81 -8.62 0.90 4.81
C VAL A 81 -9.27 1.07 6.18
N TYR A 82 -8.48 1.26 7.21
CA TYR A 82 -8.94 1.44 8.58
C TYR A 82 -8.37 2.69 9.20
N SER A 83 -9.22 3.53 9.80
CA SER A 83 -8.87 4.70 10.62
C SER A 83 -7.70 5.50 10.03
N SER A 84 -7.82 5.88 8.75
CA SER A 84 -6.72 6.45 7.97
C SER A 84 -7.21 7.50 6.97
N MET A 85 -6.27 8.30 6.46
CA MET A 85 -6.52 9.30 5.43
C MET A 85 -5.84 8.88 4.13
N VAL A 86 -6.59 8.89 3.04
CA VAL A 86 -6.12 8.66 1.68
C VAL A 86 -6.44 9.89 0.86
N GLY A 87 -5.46 10.51 0.27
CA GLY A 87 -5.54 11.74 -0.52
C GLY A 87 -6.24 11.59 -1.85
N ALA A 88 -6.20 12.65 -2.64
CA ALA A 88 -6.78 12.70 -3.97
C ALA A 88 -5.89 12.02 -5.02
N GLY A 89 -6.52 11.45 -6.06
CA GLY A 89 -5.79 10.83 -7.17
C GLY A 89 -5.00 9.57 -6.81
N VAL A 90 -5.19 9.02 -5.61
CA VAL A 90 -4.52 7.81 -5.17
C VAL A 90 -5.05 6.60 -5.94
N THR A 91 -4.15 5.69 -6.30
CA THR A 91 -4.52 4.38 -6.83
C THR A 91 -4.02 3.28 -5.91
N ALA A 92 -4.90 2.41 -5.43
CA ALA A 92 -4.53 1.30 -4.55
C ALA A 92 -5.18 -0.02 -4.98
N GLY A 93 -4.38 -1.09 -4.92
CA GLY A 93 -4.85 -2.45 -5.14
C GLY A 93 -4.31 -3.14 -6.40
N PRO A 94 -4.73 -4.40 -6.60
CA PRO A 94 -5.54 -5.18 -5.65
C PRO A 94 -4.75 -5.70 -4.45
N PHE A 95 -5.48 -6.13 -3.39
CA PHE A 95 -4.91 -6.72 -2.18
C PHE A 95 -3.98 -5.77 -1.41
N VAL A 96 -4.48 -4.57 -1.14
CA VAL A 96 -3.82 -3.58 -0.30
C VAL A 96 -4.47 -3.53 1.08
N HIS A 97 -3.64 -3.40 2.12
CA HIS A 97 -4.09 -3.22 3.49
C HIS A 97 -3.49 -1.94 4.09
N ILE A 98 -4.29 -0.89 4.18
CA ILE A 98 -3.95 0.35 4.86
C ILE A 98 -4.49 0.26 6.29
N ARG A 99 -3.58 0.02 7.23
CA ARG A 99 -3.89 -0.14 8.65
C ARG A 99 -4.04 1.22 9.34
N PRO A 100 -4.55 1.23 10.59
CA PRO A 100 -4.79 2.47 11.31
C PRO A 100 -3.58 3.41 11.41
N ASN A 101 -3.89 4.72 11.50
CA ASN A 101 -2.94 5.81 11.63
C ASN A 101 -2.02 5.98 10.40
N CYS A 102 -2.55 5.74 9.20
CA CYS A 102 -1.85 6.06 7.97
C CYS A 102 -2.34 7.37 7.36
N LYS A 103 -1.41 8.12 6.80
CA LYS A 103 -1.67 9.27 5.94
C LYS A 103 -1.02 9.02 4.59
N ILE A 104 -1.84 8.73 3.59
CA ILE A 104 -1.43 8.57 2.20
C ILE A 104 -1.79 9.86 1.49
N ASN A 105 -0.81 10.62 1.03
CA ASN A 105 -1.03 11.90 0.37
C ASN A 105 -1.40 11.72 -1.12
N ASP A 106 -1.56 12.85 -1.83
CA ASP A 106 -2.12 12.86 -3.17
C ASP A 106 -1.24 12.11 -4.20
N ASN A 107 -1.87 11.54 -5.21
CA ASN A 107 -1.21 10.90 -6.35
C ASN A 107 -0.28 9.73 -5.99
N VAL A 108 -0.37 9.19 -4.78
CA VAL A 108 0.38 7.99 -4.39
C VAL A 108 -0.15 6.77 -5.13
N HIS A 109 0.78 5.94 -5.60
CA HIS A 109 0.46 4.64 -6.20
C HIS A 109 0.82 3.49 -5.26
N ILE A 110 -0.17 2.69 -4.85
CA ILE A 110 0.01 1.48 -4.05
C ILE A 110 -0.45 0.29 -4.89
N GLY A 111 0.49 -0.55 -5.30
CA GLY A 111 0.16 -1.73 -6.11
C GLY A 111 -0.28 -2.94 -5.27
N ASN A 112 -0.07 -4.12 -5.80
CA ASN A 112 -0.62 -5.35 -5.21
C ASN A 112 0.23 -5.93 -4.07
N PHE A 113 -0.47 -6.52 -3.08
CA PHE A 113 0.12 -7.16 -1.90
C PHE A 113 0.98 -6.21 -1.07
N VAL A 114 0.46 -5.03 -0.80
CA VAL A 114 1.13 -4.01 0.00
C VAL A 114 0.39 -3.80 1.31
N GLU A 115 1.13 -3.82 2.41
CA GLU A 115 0.62 -3.43 3.73
C GLU A 115 1.31 -2.14 4.19
N VAL A 116 0.51 -1.14 4.56
CA VAL A 116 0.98 0.12 5.16
C VAL A 116 0.40 0.25 6.56
N LYS A 117 1.22 0.59 7.55
CA LYS A 117 0.81 0.68 8.96
C LYS A 117 1.47 1.87 9.65
N ASN A 118 0.65 2.71 10.32
CA ASN A 118 1.14 3.82 11.15
C ASN A 118 2.24 4.64 10.44
N SER A 119 1.98 5.01 9.18
CA SER A 119 2.97 5.61 8.29
C SER A 119 2.39 6.77 7.50
N ASN A 120 3.27 7.71 7.19
CA ASN A 120 2.98 8.79 6.26
C ASN A 120 3.66 8.47 4.92
N VAL A 121 2.93 8.58 3.82
CA VAL A 121 3.47 8.44 2.46
C VAL A 121 3.11 9.70 1.69
N ASP A 122 4.12 10.45 1.29
CA ASP A 122 3.93 11.75 0.67
C ASP A 122 3.69 11.65 -0.85
N GLU A 123 3.30 12.77 -1.42
CA GLU A 123 2.78 12.94 -2.77
C GLU A 123 3.65 12.25 -3.84
N GLY A 124 3.01 11.62 -4.82
CA GLY A 124 3.66 11.02 -5.99
C GLY A 124 4.46 9.75 -5.73
N SER A 125 4.58 9.32 -4.47
CA SER A 125 5.37 8.14 -4.12
C SER A 125 4.72 6.85 -4.57
N LYS A 126 5.55 5.82 -4.85
CA LYS A 126 5.15 4.55 -5.42
C LYS A 126 5.58 3.37 -4.54
N LEU A 127 4.60 2.58 -4.14
CA LEU A 127 4.72 1.34 -3.37
C LEU A 127 4.16 0.17 -4.20
N PRO A 128 4.83 -0.27 -5.28
CA PRO A 128 4.14 -1.01 -6.33
C PRO A 128 3.86 -2.49 -6.02
N HIS A 129 4.72 -3.22 -5.27
CA HIS A 129 4.59 -4.68 -5.17
C HIS A 129 5.18 -5.27 -3.91
N LEU A 130 4.41 -6.15 -3.21
CA LEU A 130 4.89 -7.03 -2.13
C LEU A 130 5.70 -6.28 -1.06
N LEU A 131 5.11 -5.26 -0.48
CA LEU A 131 5.80 -4.38 0.47
C LEU A 131 5.18 -4.46 1.86
N TYR A 132 6.03 -4.29 2.88
CA TYR A 132 5.58 -3.87 4.19
C TYR A 132 6.21 -2.53 4.55
N VAL A 133 5.37 -1.50 4.71
CA VAL A 133 5.78 -0.15 5.12
C VAL A 133 5.11 0.16 6.46
N GLY A 134 5.83 -0.07 7.55
CA GLY A 134 5.33 0.13 8.91
C GLY A 134 6.15 1.14 9.70
N ASP A 135 5.46 1.98 10.47
CA ASP A 135 6.06 3.01 11.33
C ASP A 135 7.08 3.86 10.55
N SER A 136 6.66 4.41 9.40
CA SER A 136 7.57 5.08 8.45
C SER A 136 7.08 6.45 8.03
N ASP A 137 8.01 7.34 7.73
CA ASP A 137 7.78 8.61 7.06
C ASP A 137 8.47 8.58 5.69
N VAL A 138 7.66 8.52 4.64
CA VAL A 138 8.09 8.44 3.24
C VAL A 138 7.83 9.77 2.58
N GLY A 139 8.85 10.40 2.05
CA GLY A 139 8.80 11.68 1.34
C GLY A 139 8.12 11.59 -0.03
N LYS A 140 8.27 12.67 -0.81
CA LYS A 140 7.69 12.80 -2.15
C LYS A 140 8.48 12.02 -3.20
N ASP A 141 7.77 11.56 -4.23
CA ASP A 141 8.36 10.92 -5.41
C ASP A 141 9.32 9.77 -5.09
N VAL A 142 9.15 9.13 -3.94
CA VAL A 142 9.93 7.94 -3.55
C VAL A 142 9.44 6.73 -4.34
N ASN A 143 10.37 5.88 -4.78
CA ASN A 143 10.01 4.61 -5.41
C ASN A 143 10.56 3.42 -4.63
N PHE A 144 9.68 2.56 -4.17
CA PHE A 144 10.06 1.28 -3.57
C PHE A 144 10.10 0.16 -4.61
N GLY A 145 11.18 -0.58 -4.63
CA GLY A 145 11.27 -1.84 -5.39
C GLY A 145 10.47 -2.96 -4.72
N CYS A 146 10.15 -4.00 -5.49
CA CYS A 146 9.42 -5.17 -5.01
C CYS A 146 10.09 -5.84 -3.80
N GLY A 147 9.31 -6.28 -2.82
CA GLY A 147 9.78 -7.09 -1.70
C GLY A 147 10.52 -6.32 -0.61
N CYS A 148 10.41 -4.99 -0.58
CA CYS A 148 11.05 -4.20 0.47
C CYS A 148 10.27 -4.28 1.79
N VAL A 149 11.02 -4.17 2.90
CA VAL A 149 10.46 -4.22 4.25
C VAL A 149 11.09 -3.14 5.11
N THR A 150 10.26 -2.35 5.79
CA THR A 150 10.70 -1.52 6.92
C THR A 150 10.68 -2.39 8.18
N VAL A 151 11.87 -2.76 8.67
CA VAL A 151 12.03 -3.62 9.85
C VAL A 151 11.90 -2.75 11.10
N ASN A 152 10.67 -2.49 11.50
CA ASN A 152 10.30 -1.51 12.52
C ASN A 152 10.27 -2.06 13.96
N TYR A 153 10.50 -3.35 14.17
CA TYR A 153 10.40 -4.00 15.49
C TYR A 153 11.62 -4.84 15.80
N ASP A 154 12.27 -4.56 16.91
CA ASP A 154 13.48 -5.25 17.39
C ASP A 154 13.21 -6.43 18.33
N GLY A 155 11.94 -6.78 18.54
CA GLY A 155 11.50 -7.77 19.53
C GLY A 155 11.03 -7.14 20.84
N ARG A 156 11.28 -5.86 21.07
CA ARG A 156 10.91 -5.13 22.29
C ARG A 156 10.29 -3.75 21.99
N ASN A 157 10.92 -2.98 21.13
CA ASN A 157 10.54 -1.61 20.78
C ASN A 157 10.24 -1.48 19.30
N LYS A 158 9.41 -0.48 18.96
CA LYS A 158 9.18 -0.07 17.58
C LYS A 158 9.94 1.22 17.33
N SER A 159 10.60 1.30 16.17
CA SER A 159 11.32 2.46 15.70
C SER A 159 10.82 2.87 14.31
N ARG A 160 10.99 4.14 13.96
CA ARG A 160 10.55 4.66 12.67
C ARG A 160 11.67 4.62 11.63
N THR A 161 11.28 4.42 10.40
CA THR A 161 12.13 4.60 9.21
C THR A 161 11.77 5.92 8.53
N THR A 162 12.76 6.68 8.11
CA THR A 162 12.58 7.89 7.31
C THR A 162 13.16 7.67 5.92
N VAL A 163 12.37 7.90 4.89
CA VAL A 163 12.83 7.90 3.49
C VAL A 163 12.52 9.27 2.91
N LYS A 164 13.56 10.04 2.57
CA LYS A 164 13.40 11.40 2.07
C LYS A 164 13.01 11.45 0.59
N ASP A 165 12.70 12.65 0.10
CA ASP A 165 12.18 12.90 -1.23
C ASP A 165 13.08 12.32 -2.33
N GLY A 166 12.48 11.80 -3.39
CA GLY A 166 13.17 11.30 -4.57
C GLY A 166 14.01 10.03 -4.36
N ALA A 167 14.03 9.46 -3.16
CA ALA A 167 14.84 8.26 -2.90
C ALA A 167 14.31 7.03 -3.68
N PHE A 168 15.24 6.17 -4.08
CA PHE A 168 14.94 4.90 -4.75
C PHE A 168 15.36 3.72 -3.89
N ILE A 169 14.41 2.94 -3.43
CA ILE A 169 14.65 1.75 -2.62
C ILE A 169 14.68 0.52 -3.53
N GLY A 170 15.85 -0.08 -3.71
CA GLY A 170 16.03 -1.26 -4.58
C GLY A 170 15.23 -2.46 -4.09
N CYS A 171 14.85 -3.37 -5.01
CA CYS A 171 14.07 -4.57 -4.69
C CYS A 171 14.70 -5.40 -3.54
N ASN A 172 13.86 -6.00 -2.69
CA ASN A 172 14.28 -6.83 -1.56
C ASN A 172 15.25 -6.10 -0.59
N THR A 173 15.09 -4.80 -0.44
CA THR A 173 15.81 -4.02 0.58
C THR A 173 15.09 -4.13 1.92
N ASN A 174 15.84 -4.45 2.98
CA ASN A 174 15.39 -4.35 4.35
C ASN A 174 15.93 -3.06 4.96
N LEU A 175 15.06 -2.17 5.41
CA LEU A 175 15.42 -0.94 6.14
C LEU A 175 15.25 -1.22 7.64
N VAL A 176 16.34 -1.41 8.36
CA VAL A 176 16.33 -1.75 9.80
C VAL A 176 16.25 -0.48 10.61
N ALA A 177 15.07 -0.20 11.14
CA ALA A 177 14.80 1.01 11.90
C ALA A 177 15.48 1.02 13.30
N PRO A 178 15.91 2.20 13.81
CA PRO A 178 15.76 3.50 13.16
C PRO A 178 16.79 3.69 12.05
N VAL A 179 16.37 4.17 10.88
CA VAL A 179 17.26 4.46 9.75
C VAL A 179 16.66 5.55 8.88
N THR A 180 17.53 6.41 8.34
CA THR A 180 17.17 7.44 7.37
C THR A 180 17.82 7.16 6.01
N VAL A 181 16.99 7.13 4.95
CA VAL A 181 17.49 7.17 3.57
C VAL A 181 17.35 8.61 3.07
N GLY A 182 18.47 9.21 2.69
CA GLY A 182 18.58 10.60 2.31
C GLY A 182 17.86 10.96 1.00
N GLU A 183 17.81 12.26 0.72
CA GLU A 183 17.19 12.81 -0.48
C GLU A 183 17.92 12.32 -1.75
N ASN A 184 17.14 11.88 -2.76
CA ASN A 184 17.64 11.28 -3.99
C ASN A 184 18.63 10.12 -3.80
N ALA A 185 18.69 9.53 -2.61
CA ALA A 185 19.57 8.40 -2.34
C ALA A 185 19.02 7.09 -2.92
N PHE A 186 19.90 6.15 -3.20
CA PHE A 186 19.59 4.84 -3.72
C PHE A 186 20.03 3.74 -2.75
N THR A 187 19.23 2.71 -2.60
CA THR A 187 19.67 1.44 -2.02
C THR A 187 19.77 0.38 -3.09
N ALA A 188 20.84 -0.38 -3.12
CA ALA A 188 21.02 -1.46 -4.09
C ALA A 188 20.09 -2.65 -3.75
N ALA A 189 19.53 -3.28 -4.76
CA ALA A 189 18.67 -4.45 -4.58
C ALA A 189 19.32 -5.54 -3.71
N GLY A 190 18.54 -6.16 -2.81
CA GLY A 190 19.01 -7.21 -1.90
C GLY A 190 19.88 -6.71 -0.75
N SER A 191 19.83 -5.42 -0.42
CA SER A 191 20.60 -4.83 0.68
C SER A 191 19.82 -4.88 2.00
N THR A 192 20.55 -5.03 3.13
CA THR A 192 20.02 -4.80 4.48
C THR A 192 20.69 -3.56 5.04
N ILE A 193 19.94 -2.47 5.09
CA ILE A 193 20.43 -1.14 5.49
C ILE A 193 20.22 -0.98 7.00
N THR A 194 21.31 -0.76 7.74
CA THR A 194 21.34 -0.63 9.20
C THR A 194 21.91 0.69 9.68
N GLU A 195 22.38 1.53 8.75
CA GLU A 195 22.95 2.85 9.01
C GLU A 195 22.32 3.85 8.04
N ASP A 196 22.32 5.12 8.43
CA ASP A 196 21.77 6.20 7.61
C ASP A 196 22.50 6.30 6.25
N VAL A 197 21.72 6.50 5.20
CA VAL A 197 22.23 6.72 3.84
C VAL A 197 22.21 8.23 3.55
N PRO A 198 23.36 8.86 3.29
CA PRO A 198 23.39 10.29 2.97
C PRO A 198 22.61 10.65 1.71
N ASP A 199 22.25 11.92 1.58
CA ASP A 199 21.62 12.44 0.38
C ASP A 199 22.48 12.17 -0.86
N ASN A 200 21.87 11.82 -1.99
CA ASN A 200 22.52 11.53 -3.28
C ASN A 200 23.52 10.34 -3.26
N ALA A 201 23.47 9.50 -2.24
CA ALA A 201 24.37 8.35 -2.11
C ALA A 201 23.75 7.04 -2.63
N LEU A 202 24.59 6.08 -2.96
CA LEU A 202 24.21 4.69 -3.20
C LEU A 202 24.70 3.82 -2.04
N ALA A 203 23.78 3.21 -1.31
CA ALA A 203 24.07 2.22 -0.28
C ALA A 203 24.06 0.79 -0.84
N LEU A 204 25.12 0.03 -0.56
CA LEU A 204 25.28 -1.37 -0.94
C LEU A 204 25.59 -2.19 0.32
N ALA A 205 24.62 -2.97 0.78
CA ALA A 205 24.76 -3.80 1.98
C ALA A 205 24.47 -5.26 1.67
N ARG A 206 25.22 -5.83 0.74
CA ARG A 206 25.21 -7.24 0.33
C ARG A 206 26.58 -7.71 -0.12
N THR A 207 26.84 -9.00 -0.02
CA THR A 207 28.08 -9.61 -0.48
C THR A 207 28.23 -9.53 -2.00
N ARG A 208 29.48 -9.50 -2.49
CA ARG A 208 29.75 -9.64 -3.93
C ARG A 208 29.33 -11.00 -4.43
N GLN A 209 28.79 -11.06 -5.63
CA GLN A 209 28.46 -12.31 -6.29
C GLN A 209 29.70 -13.17 -6.51
N VAL A 210 29.60 -14.46 -6.15
CA VAL A 210 30.60 -15.48 -6.44
C VAL A 210 30.00 -16.50 -7.38
N VAL A 211 30.65 -16.74 -8.51
CA VAL A 211 30.24 -17.76 -9.50
C VAL A 211 31.18 -18.96 -9.40
N LYS A 212 30.61 -20.12 -9.14
CA LYS A 212 31.31 -21.42 -9.19
C LYS A 212 30.98 -22.11 -10.52
N LYS A 213 31.90 -22.02 -11.49
CA LYS A 213 31.74 -22.64 -12.81
C LYS A 213 31.58 -24.17 -12.67
N ASP A 214 30.74 -24.74 -13.50
CA ASP A 214 30.45 -26.16 -13.57
C ASP A 214 30.00 -26.85 -12.27
N TRP A 215 29.54 -26.02 -11.27
CA TRP A 215 29.17 -26.52 -9.95
C TRP A 215 28.10 -27.61 -10.01
N VAL A 216 27.08 -27.46 -10.87
CA VAL A 216 25.99 -28.44 -11.03
C VAL A 216 26.52 -29.74 -11.64
N THR A 217 27.42 -29.65 -12.62
CA THR A 217 28.06 -30.80 -13.28
C THR A 217 28.93 -31.58 -12.31
N ILE A 218 29.71 -30.87 -11.49
CA ILE A 218 30.62 -31.45 -10.49
C ILE A 218 29.87 -32.05 -9.31
N LYS A 219 28.94 -31.26 -8.71
CA LYS A 219 28.24 -31.66 -7.48
C LYS A 219 27.04 -32.55 -7.69
N LYS A 220 26.43 -32.56 -8.89
CA LYS A 220 25.23 -33.33 -9.23
C LYS A 220 24.19 -33.33 -8.12
N PRO A 221 23.72 -32.13 -7.63
CA PRO A 221 22.93 -31.99 -6.42
C PRO A 221 21.57 -32.68 -6.48
N TYR A 222 21.11 -33.05 -7.67
CA TYR A 222 19.88 -33.82 -7.90
C TYR A 222 20.05 -34.77 -9.09
N LYS A 223 19.40 -35.91 -9.01
CA LYS A 223 19.26 -36.81 -10.17
C LYS A 223 18.20 -36.21 -11.09
N ARG A 224 18.57 -35.86 -12.34
CA ARG A 224 17.56 -35.58 -13.37
C ARG A 224 16.74 -36.85 -13.57
N GLN A 225 15.49 -36.88 -13.17
CA GLN A 225 14.58 -37.90 -13.66
C GLN A 225 14.41 -37.62 -15.16
N HIS A 226 14.82 -38.55 -15.98
CA HIS A 226 14.51 -38.50 -17.41
C HIS A 226 13.00 -38.57 -17.54
N ILE A 227 12.37 -37.42 -17.86
CA ILE A 227 11.00 -37.42 -18.37
C ILE A 227 11.09 -38.18 -19.70
N LYS A 228 10.52 -39.39 -19.71
CA LYS A 228 10.35 -40.18 -20.95
C LYS A 228 9.25 -39.53 -21.79
#